data_667727cfdb2e90c906312b4bb98333ad
#
_entry.id   667727cfdb2e90c906312b4bb98333ad
#
_cell.length_a   1.000
_cell.length_b   1.000
_cell.length_c   1.000
_cell.angle_alpha   90.00
_cell.angle_beta   90.00
_cell.angle_gamma   90.00
#
_symmetry.space_group_name_H-M   'P 1'
#
loop_
_entity.id
_entity.type
_entity.pdbx_description
1 polymer ?
#
loop_
_entity_poly.entity_id
_entity_poly.type
_entity_poly.pdbx_seq_one_letter_code
_entity_poly.pdbx_strand_id
1 'polypeptide(L)'
;MYVCGKYLKEQGRLKDDTVVTTVMSNLGLYKSLEREGMKYEQTAVGDKYVAENMMENGYSLGGEQSGHIIFSRYAATGDGILTSLMVMEACVEKKATLCDLAREMKVYPQLLRNVRVADKKTARENPKVVAAVEEVAKKLGSDGRILVRESGTEPLIRVMVEAGTDELCLENVDH
;
A
#
# COMPACT_ATOMS: atom_id res chain seq x y z
N MET A 1 8.81 -1.92 -3.03
CA MET A 1 8.02 -1.55 -4.24
C MET A 1 8.48 -0.25 -4.88
N TYR A 2 8.51 0.89 -4.19
CA TYR A 2 8.89 2.19 -4.76
C TYR A 2 10.23 2.16 -5.53
N VAL A 3 11.30 1.74 -4.88
CA VAL A 3 12.65 1.67 -5.49
C VAL A 3 12.67 0.77 -6.72
N CYS A 4 12.09 -0.43 -6.62
CA CYS A 4 12.04 -1.36 -7.76
C CYS A 4 11.14 -0.84 -8.88
N GLY A 5 10.01 -0.20 -8.57
CA GLY A 5 9.12 0.39 -9.56
C GLY A 5 9.79 1.49 -10.36
N LYS A 6 10.44 2.44 -9.66
CA LYS A 6 11.22 3.51 -10.29
C LYS A 6 12.33 2.96 -11.17
N TYR A 7 13.10 2.00 -10.66
CA TYR A 7 14.16 1.35 -11.41
C TYR A 7 13.65 0.65 -12.67
N LEU A 8 12.60 -0.18 -12.54
CA LEU A 8 12.02 -0.89 -13.69
C LEU A 8 11.42 0.06 -14.73
N LYS A 9 10.80 1.17 -14.31
CA LYS A 9 10.30 2.21 -15.21
C LYS A 9 11.42 2.82 -16.03
N GLU A 10 12.51 3.24 -15.39
CA GLU A 10 13.66 3.83 -16.05
C GLU A 10 14.33 2.86 -17.06
N GLN A 11 14.22 1.56 -16.81
CA GLN A 11 14.70 0.51 -17.72
C GLN A 11 13.67 0.14 -18.82
N GLY A 12 12.49 0.77 -18.87
CA GLY A 12 11.41 0.40 -19.78
C GLY A 12 10.83 -0.99 -19.50
N ARG A 13 11.00 -1.50 -18.29
CA ARG A 13 10.59 -2.86 -17.86
C ARG A 13 9.33 -2.86 -16.98
N LEU A 14 8.78 -1.70 -16.65
CA LEU A 14 7.53 -1.56 -15.90
C LEU A 14 6.35 -1.43 -16.87
N LYS A 15 5.55 -2.47 -16.99
CA LYS A 15 4.41 -2.49 -17.91
C LYS A 15 3.40 -1.37 -17.57
N ASP A 16 3.09 -0.54 -18.55
CA ASP A 16 2.19 0.62 -18.46
C ASP A 16 2.52 1.59 -17.31
N ASP A 17 3.78 1.59 -16.85
CA ASP A 17 4.26 2.35 -15.68
C ASP A 17 3.45 2.06 -14.40
N THR A 18 2.90 0.85 -14.26
CA THR A 18 1.95 0.49 -13.21
C THR A 18 2.55 -0.48 -12.19
N VAL A 19 2.33 -0.19 -10.91
CA VAL A 19 2.64 -1.05 -9.76
C VAL A 19 1.34 -1.54 -9.14
N VAL A 20 1.19 -2.85 -8.97
CA VAL A 20 0.02 -3.42 -8.27
C VAL A 20 0.30 -3.50 -6.78
N THR A 21 -0.63 -3.02 -5.96
CA THR A 21 -0.48 -3.05 -4.50
C THR A 21 -1.82 -3.25 -3.81
N THR A 22 -1.87 -3.27 -2.49
CA THR A 22 -3.11 -3.45 -1.75
C THR A 22 -3.59 -2.14 -1.13
N VAL A 23 -4.87 -2.06 -0.79
CA VAL A 23 -5.46 -0.91 -0.06
C VAL A 23 -4.76 -0.59 1.27
N MET A 24 -3.95 -1.51 1.79
CA MET A 24 -3.18 -1.31 3.03
C MET A 24 -1.80 -0.71 2.83
N SER A 25 -1.33 -0.57 1.59
CA SER A 25 -0.03 0.06 1.33
C SER A 25 -0.03 1.51 1.78
N ASN A 26 1.12 1.96 2.31
CA ASN A 26 1.25 3.29 2.89
C ASN A 26 0.91 4.42 1.90
N LEU A 27 0.21 5.45 2.36
CA LEU A 27 -0.14 6.64 1.55
C LEU A 27 1.09 7.25 0.87
N GLY A 28 2.25 7.21 1.54
CA GLY A 28 3.51 7.69 0.98
C GLY A 28 3.98 6.91 -0.24
N LEU A 29 3.63 5.62 -0.35
CA LEU A 29 3.90 4.86 -1.57
C LEU A 29 3.09 5.44 -2.74
N TYR A 30 1.79 5.62 -2.59
CA TYR A 30 0.93 6.16 -3.64
C TYR A 30 1.41 7.53 -4.13
N LYS A 31 1.60 8.46 -3.18
CA LYS A 31 2.10 9.81 -3.50
C LYS A 31 3.48 9.79 -4.18
N SER A 32 4.34 8.86 -3.78
CA SER A 32 5.65 8.74 -4.41
C SER A 32 5.58 8.16 -5.80
N LEU A 33 4.70 7.18 -6.04
CA LEU A 33 4.46 6.63 -7.38
C LEU A 33 3.91 7.73 -8.32
N GLU A 34 2.90 8.48 -7.88
CA GLU A 34 2.31 9.58 -8.64
C GLU A 34 3.34 10.66 -9.00
N ARG A 35 4.18 11.07 -8.05
CA ARG A 35 5.24 12.06 -8.27
C ARG A 35 6.24 11.61 -9.33
N GLU A 36 6.54 10.32 -9.40
CA GLU A 36 7.42 9.73 -10.41
C GLU A 36 6.70 9.43 -11.74
N GLY A 37 5.43 9.84 -11.87
CA GLY A 37 4.61 9.56 -13.04
C GLY A 37 4.31 8.07 -13.22
N MET A 38 4.32 7.29 -12.14
CA MET A 38 3.88 5.90 -12.12
C MET A 38 2.41 5.82 -11.70
N LYS A 39 1.72 4.84 -12.25
CA LYS A 39 0.36 4.46 -11.87
C LYS A 39 0.39 3.35 -10.82
N TYR A 40 -0.73 3.14 -10.16
CA TYR A 40 -0.90 1.99 -9.28
C TYR A 40 -2.31 1.43 -9.36
N GLU A 41 -2.39 0.12 -9.17
CA GLU A 41 -3.65 -0.59 -8.98
C GLU A 41 -3.74 -1.05 -7.52
N GLN A 42 -4.93 -0.88 -6.93
CA GLN A 42 -5.20 -1.26 -5.54
C GLN A 42 -6.10 -2.48 -5.50
N THR A 43 -5.61 -3.55 -4.91
CA THR A 43 -6.39 -4.77 -4.66
C THR A 43 -6.85 -4.87 -3.20
N ALA A 44 -7.72 -5.83 -2.92
CA ALA A 44 -7.93 -6.28 -1.55
C ALA A 44 -6.62 -6.83 -0.95
N VAL A 45 -6.57 -6.90 0.38
CA VAL A 45 -5.41 -7.44 1.11
C VAL A 45 -5.27 -8.93 0.86
N GLY A 46 -4.10 -9.34 0.44
CA GLY A 46 -3.70 -10.72 0.14
C GLY A 46 -2.90 -10.80 -1.16
N ASP A 47 -1.75 -11.44 -1.09
CA ASP A 47 -0.84 -11.65 -2.22
C ASP A 47 -1.52 -12.30 -3.43
N LYS A 48 -2.51 -13.17 -3.18
CA LYS A 48 -3.36 -13.77 -4.21
C LYS A 48 -4.02 -12.72 -5.09
N TYR A 49 -4.64 -11.68 -4.51
CA TYR A 49 -5.33 -10.65 -5.28
C TYR A 49 -4.36 -9.78 -6.07
N VAL A 50 -3.17 -9.54 -5.53
CA VAL A 50 -2.09 -8.85 -6.24
C VAL A 50 -1.65 -9.69 -7.44
N ALA A 51 -1.39 -10.98 -7.23
CA ALA A 51 -0.96 -11.88 -8.31
C ALA A 51 -2.01 -12.03 -9.41
N GLU A 52 -3.29 -12.19 -9.04
CA GLU A 52 -4.42 -12.25 -9.99
C GLU A 52 -4.50 -10.99 -10.85
N ASN A 53 -4.49 -9.80 -10.24
CA ASN A 53 -4.53 -8.53 -10.96
C ASN A 53 -3.33 -8.36 -11.90
N MET A 54 -2.12 -8.72 -11.43
CA MET A 54 -0.90 -8.69 -12.25
C MET A 54 -1.00 -9.60 -13.46
N MET A 55 -1.53 -10.81 -13.27
CA MET A 55 -1.67 -11.80 -14.35
C MET A 55 -2.70 -11.36 -15.40
N GLU A 56 -3.85 -10.87 -14.96
CA GLU A 56 -4.94 -10.40 -15.83
C GLU A 56 -4.52 -9.23 -16.72
N ASN A 57 -3.71 -8.31 -16.18
CA ASN A 57 -3.30 -7.09 -16.87
C ASN A 57 -1.86 -7.15 -17.43
N GLY A 58 -1.13 -8.21 -17.16
CA GLY A 58 0.26 -8.37 -17.59
C GLY A 58 1.25 -7.44 -16.88
N TYR A 59 0.94 -6.98 -15.66
CA TYR A 59 1.82 -6.06 -14.93
C TYR A 59 3.10 -6.73 -14.42
N SER A 60 4.17 -5.94 -14.37
CA SER A 60 5.53 -6.44 -14.11
C SER A 60 5.88 -6.53 -12.63
N LEU A 61 5.29 -5.67 -11.79
CA LEU A 61 5.63 -5.49 -10.39
C LEU A 61 4.37 -5.34 -9.54
N GLY A 62 4.30 -6.10 -8.49
CA GLY A 62 3.27 -5.93 -7.46
C GLY A 62 3.75 -6.39 -6.10
N GLY A 63 2.96 -6.10 -5.08
CA GLY A 63 3.28 -6.55 -3.73
C GLY A 63 2.45 -5.91 -2.64
N GLU A 64 2.77 -6.30 -1.42
CA GLU A 64 2.12 -5.84 -0.20
C GLU A 64 3.12 -5.16 0.74
N GLN A 65 2.61 -4.35 1.67
CA GLN A 65 3.43 -3.76 2.72
C GLN A 65 4.05 -4.80 3.68
N SER A 66 3.50 -6.01 3.71
CA SER A 66 4.04 -7.15 4.48
C SER A 66 5.40 -7.65 3.97
N GLY A 67 5.84 -7.19 2.79
CA GLY A 67 7.12 -7.57 2.19
C GLY A 67 7.01 -8.64 1.10
N HIS A 68 5.82 -9.13 0.78
CA HIS A 68 5.59 -9.96 -0.39
C HIS A 68 5.66 -9.11 -1.65
N ILE A 69 6.72 -9.29 -2.45
CA ILE A 69 6.92 -8.57 -3.71
C ILE A 69 7.05 -9.57 -4.85
N ILE A 70 6.27 -9.35 -5.90
CA ILE A 70 6.17 -10.21 -7.09
C ILE A 70 6.80 -9.48 -8.27
N PHE A 71 7.72 -10.13 -8.94
CA PHE A 71 8.27 -9.72 -10.24
C PHE A 71 7.81 -10.74 -11.27
N SER A 72 6.72 -10.46 -12.00
CA SER A 72 6.05 -11.42 -12.88
C SER A 72 6.95 -12.03 -13.98
N ARG A 73 8.01 -11.34 -14.35
CA ARG A 73 9.02 -11.85 -15.29
C ARG A 73 9.75 -13.08 -14.77
N TYR A 74 9.87 -13.24 -13.47
CA TYR A 74 10.72 -14.26 -12.84
C TYR A 74 9.94 -15.26 -12.00
N ALA A 75 8.87 -14.83 -11.34
CA ALA A 75 8.07 -15.68 -10.45
C ALA A 75 6.61 -15.22 -10.43
N ALA A 76 5.70 -16.17 -10.23
CA ALA A 76 4.26 -15.90 -10.11
C ALA A 76 3.85 -15.56 -8.66
N THR A 77 4.78 -15.60 -7.71
CA THR A 77 4.55 -15.34 -6.27
C THR A 77 5.65 -14.48 -5.70
N GLY A 78 5.42 -13.94 -4.50
CA GLY A 78 6.43 -13.18 -3.76
C GLY A 78 7.64 -14.05 -3.41
N ASP A 79 8.83 -13.50 -3.64
CA ASP A 79 10.12 -14.14 -3.35
C ASP A 79 11.08 -13.12 -2.75
N GLY A 80 11.47 -13.35 -1.48
CA GLY A 80 12.35 -12.45 -0.74
C GLY A 80 13.80 -12.45 -1.27
N ILE A 81 14.29 -13.60 -1.76
CA ILE A 81 15.65 -13.70 -2.34
C ILE A 81 15.67 -12.96 -3.67
N LEU A 82 14.72 -13.22 -4.55
CA LEU A 82 14.58 -12.48 -5.80
C LEU A 82 14.42 -10.97 -5.54
N THR A 83 13.60 -10.58 -4.57
CA THR A 83 13.43 -9.18 -4.20
C THR A 83 14.74 -8.53 -3.77
N SER A 84 15.55 -9.23 -2.97
CA SER A 84 16.85 -8.72 -2.54
C SER A 84 17.82 -8.54 -3.72
N LEU A 85 17.84 -9.48 -4.65
CA LEU A 85 18.64 -9.39 -5.89
C LEU A 85 18.22 -8.21 -6.76
N MET A 86 16.92 -7.99 -6.93
CA MET A 86 16.39 -6.85 -7.70
C MET A 86 16.71 -5.50 -7.06
N VAL A 87 16.69 -5.43 -5.73
CA VAL A 87 17.12 -4.22 -4.98
C VAL A 87 18.62 -4.01 -5.15
N MET A 88 19.45 -5.05 -5.05
CA MET A 88 20.89 -4.95 -5.28
C MET A 88 21.22 -4.54 -6.73
N GLU A 89 20.52 -5.09 -7.74
CA GLU A 89 20.64 -4.67 -9.13
C GLU A 89 20.42 -3.16 -9.25
N ALA A 90 19.30 -2.64 -8.66
CA ALA A 90 19.02 -1.21 -8.69
C ALA A 90 20.13 -0.37 -8.01
N CYS A 91 20.65 -0.81 -6.86
CA CYS A 91 21.72 -0.10 -6.16
C CYS A 91 23.02 -0.06 -6.97
N VAL A 92 23.39 -1.18 -7.58
CA VAL A 92 24.63 -1.28 -8.39
C VAL A 92 24.52 -0.42 -9.65
N GLU A 93 23.43 -0.56 -10.40
CA GLU A 93 23.21 0.19 -11.64
C GLU A 93 23.14 1.72 -11.40
N LYS A 94 22.51 2.12 -10.30
CA LYS A 94 22.40 3.53 -9.92
C LYS A 94 23.61 4.06 -9.17
N LYS A 95 24.56 3.21 -8.78
CA LYS A 95 25.71 3.55 -7.94
C LYS A 95 25.30 4.30 -6.67
N ALA A 96 24.22 3.85 -6.05
CA ALA A 96 23.58 4.50 -4.90
C ALA A 96 23.18 3.47 -3.84
N THR A 97 23.11 3.90 -2.59
CA THR A 97 22.61 3.04 -1.51
C THR A 97 21.09 2.92 -1.57
N LEU A 98 20.54 1.88 -0.94
CA LEU A 98 19.09 1.74 -0.80
C LEU A 98 18.46 2.95 -0.10
N CYS A 99 19.13 3.52 0.90
CA CYS A 99 18.70 4.73 1.59
C CYS A 99 18.60 5.92 0.63
N ASP A 100 19.57 6.07 -0.28
CA ASP A 100 19.52 7.13 -1.29
C ASP A 100 18.38 6.95 -2.26
N LEU A 101 18.17 5.73 -2.74
CA LEU A 101 17.09 5.40 -3.67
C LEU A 101 15.69 5.54 -3.05
N ALA A 102 15.57 5.32 -1.74
CA ALA A 102 14.31 5.43 -1.00
C ALA A 102 14.05 6.82 -0.41
N ARG A 103 15.04 7.71 -0.42
CA ARG A 103 15.02 9.02 0.31
C ARG A 103 13.79 9.86 0.04
N GLU A 104 13.31 9.85 -1.19
CA GLU A 104 12.18 10.66 -1.60
C GLU A 104 10.82 10.07 -1.22
N MET A 105 10.78 8.81 -0.78
CA MET A 105 9.56 8.19 -0.31
C MET A 105 9.31 8.54 1.16
N LYS A 106 8.41 9.48 1.42
CA LYS A 106 7.96 9.76 2.79
C LYS A 106 7.04 8.63 3.24
N VAL A 107 7.36 7.99 4.38
CA VAL A 107 6.44 7.06 5.05
C VAL A 107 5.55 7.85 5.97
N TYR A 108 4.24 7.72 5.79
CA TYR A 108 3.25 8.37 6.65
C TYR A 108 3.05 7.54 7.93
N PRO A 109 2.98 8.18 9.10
CA PRO A 109 2.49 7.55 10.31
C PRO A 109 1.17 6.82 10.07
N GLN A 110 1.05 5.63 10.63
CA GLN A 110 -0.13 4.78 10.47
C GLN A 110 -0.54 4.21 11.82
N LEU A 111 -1.81 4.36 12.18
CA LEU A 111 -2.35 3.77 13.40
C LEU A 111 -3.53 2.85 13.06
N LEU A 112 -3.53 1.65 13.63
CA LEU A 112 -4.55 0.64 13.46
C LEU A 112 -5.25 0.34 14.78
N ARG A 113 -6.59 0.41 14.78
CA ARG A 113 -7.45 -0.04 15.88
C ARG A 113 -8.26 -1.25 15.46
N ASN A 114 -8.35 -2.23 16.34
CA ASN A 114 -9.19 -3.40 16.18
C ASN A 114 -10.41 -3.26 17.10
N VAL A 115 -11.59 -3.20 16.53
CA VAL A 115 -12.86 -3.05 17.26
C VAL A 115 -13.64 -4.35 17.17
N ARG A 116 -13.87 -5.03 18.30
CA ARG A 116 -14.73 -6.24 18.35
C ARG A 116 -16.18 -5.86 18.14
N VAL A 117 -16.85 -6.59 17.28
CA VAL A 117 -18.25 -6.37 16.91
C VAL A 117 -19.00 -7.68 16.85
N ALA A 118 -20.31 -7.65 17.14
CA ALA A 118 -21.15 -8.84 17.03
C ALA A 118 -21.38 -9.24 15.57
N ASP A 119 -21.63 -8.27 14.71
CA ASP A 119 -21.77 -8.45 13.27
C ASP A 119 -20.98 -7.38 12.51
N LYS A 120 -20.04 -7.83 11.68
CA LYS A 120 -19.09 -6.96 10.97
C LYS A 120 -19.79 -6.09 9.93
N LYS A 121 -20.73 -6.68 9.18
CA LYS A 121 -21.43 -5.98 8.11
C LYS A 121 -22.33 -4.89 8.68
N THR A 122 -23.18 -5.24 9.65
CA THR A 122 -24.08 -4.29 10.31
C THR A 122 -23.29 -3.15 10.98
N ALA A 123 -22.15 -3.44 11.62
CA ALA A 123 -21.34 -2.42 12.26
C ALA A 123 -20.69 -1.47 11.22
N ARG A 124 -20.16 -1.99 10.13
CA ARG A 124 -19.55 -1.18 9.06
C ARG A 124 -20.60 -0.32 8.32
N GLU A 125 -21.78 -0.85 8.10
CA GLU A 125 -22.87 -0.17 7.40
C GLU A 125 -23.71 0.74 8.33
N ASN A 126 -23.38 0.81 9.61
CA ASN A 126 -24.07 1.70 10.55
C ASN A 126 -23.93 3.17 10.11
N PRO A 127 -25.05 3.91 9.94
CA PRO A 127 -25.00 5.30 9.48
C PRO A 127 -24.10 6.22 10.32
N LYS A 128 -23.98 5.97 11.63
CA LYS A 128 -23.09 6.75 12.49
C LYS A 128 -21.61 6.48 12.18
N VAL A 129 -21.26 5.21 11.91
CA VAL A 129 -19.89 4.84 11.55
C VAL A 129 -19.54 5.43 10.19
N VAL A 130 -20.44 5.32 9.22
CA VAL A 130 -20.24 5.91 7.89
C VAL A 130 -20.04 7.42 7.97
N ALA A 131 -20.88 8.14 8.75
CA ALA A 131 -20.77 9.58 8.93
C ALA A 131 -19.45 9.98 9.61
N ALA A 132 -19.01 9.27 10.65
CA ALA A 132 -17.74 9.52 11.32
C ALA A 132 -16.55 9.30 10.37
N VAL A 133 -16.58 8.23 9.58
CA VAL A 133 -15.54 7.97 8.56
C VAL A 133 -15.47 9.09 7.52
N GLU A 134 -16.61 9.58 7.05
CA GLU A 134 -16.65 10.70 6.10
C GLU A 134 -16.13 12.01 6.71
N GLU A 135 -16.45 12.26 7.97
CA GLU A 135 -15.96 13.44 8.70
C GLU A 135 -14.45 13.40 8.84
N VAL A 136 -13.90 12.27 9.30
CA VAL A 136 -12.45 12.05 9.40
C VAL A 136 -11.76 12.17 8.03
N ALA A 137 -12.34 11.57 6.99
CA ALA A 137 -11.79 11.66 5.64
C ALA A 137 -11.73 13.11 5.14
N LYS A 138 -12.78 13.92 5.39
CA LYS A 138 -12.80 15.35 5.07
C LYS A 138 -11.76 16.14 5.85
N LYS A 139 -11.61 15.84 7.16
CA LYS A 139 -10.64 16.49 8.04
C LYS A 139 -9.20 16.21 7.60
N LEU A 140 -8.90 14.98 7.23
CA LEU A 140 -7.56 14.58 6.77
C LEU A 140 -7.21 15.11 5.37
N GLY A 141 -8.20 15.27 4.50
CA GLY A 141 -8.03 15.78 3.14
C GLY A 141 -7.04 14.95 2.33
N SER A 142 -6.16 15.62 1.61
CA SER A 142 -5.12 14.96 0.79
C SER A 142 -3.91 14.47 1.60
N ASP A 143 -3.74 14.91 2.85
CA ASP A 143 -2.57 14.59 3.68
C ASP A 143 -2.79 13.46 4.67
N GLY A 144 -3.88 12.75 4.51
CA GLY A 144 -4.17 11.57 5.30
C GLY A 144 -5.28 10.74 4.67
N ARG A 145 -5.60 9.62 5.30
CA ARG A 145 -6.73 8.77 4.93
C ARG A 145 -7.21 7.93 6.10
N ILE A 146 -8.45 7.51 6.04
CA ILE A 146 -9.03 6.51 6.92
C ILE A 146 -9.50 5.32 6.09
N LEU A 147 -9.27 4.12 6.60
CA LEU A 147 -9.74 2.88 6.00
C LEU A 147 -10.41 2.01 7.07
N VAL A 148 -11.67 1.67 6.84
CA VAL A 148 -12.43 0.77 7.71
C VAL A 148 -12.70 -0.53 6.94
N ARG A 149 -12.23 -1.65 7.48
CA ARG A 149 -12.40 -2.96 6.85
C ARG A 149 -12.71 -4.08 7.84
N GLU A 150 -13.37 -5.09 7.37
CA GLU A 150 -13.62 -6.31 8.12
C GLU A 150 -12.34 -7.16 8.24
N SER A 151 -12.13 -7.79 9.39
CA SER A 151 -11.13 -8.85 9.50
C SER A 151 -11.62 -10.11 8.79
N GLY A 152 -10.75 -10.75 8.01
CA GLY A 152 -11.09 -12.00 7.32
C GLY A 152 -11.28 -13.19 8.28
N THR A 153 -10.58 -13.17 9.42
CA THR A 153 -10.50 -14.33 10.33
C THR A 153 -11.11 -14.11 11.71
N GLU A 154 -11.31 -12.86 12.12
CA GLU A 154 -11.74 -12.52 13.48
C GLU A 154 -13.06 -11.71 13.46
N PRO A 155 -13.87 -11.77 14.55
CA PRO A 155 -15.10 -10.99 14.68
C PRO A 155 -14.79 -9.53 15.06
N LEU A 156 -14.08 -8.82 14.18
CA LEU A 156 -13.70 -7.43 14.40
C LEU A 156 -13.66 -6.63 13.10
N ILE A 157 -13.79 -5.32 13.26
CA ILE A 157 -13.50 -4.31 12.26
C ILE A 157 -12.13 -3.71 12.56
N ARG A 158 -11.39 -3.44 11.50
CA ARG A 158 -10.10 -2.76 11.55
C ARG A 158 -10.26 -1.34 11.03
N VAL A 159 -9.96 -0.38 11.89
CA VAL A 159 -9.93 1.04 11.56
C VAL A 159 -8.47 1.46 11.45
N MET A 160 -8.06 1.94 10.30
CA MET A 160 -6.71 2.40 10.04
C MET A 160 -6.76 3.87 9.64
N VAL A 161 -5.92 4.68 10.27
CA VAL A 161 -5.69 6.08 9.91
C VAL A 161 -4.22 6.26 9.54
N GLU A 162 -3.97 6.94 8.45
CA GLU A 162 -2.67 7.48 8.07
C GLU A 162 -2.77 8.99 7.99
N ALA A 163 -1.78 9.70 8.53
CA ALA A 163 -1.76 11.16 8.54
C ALA A 163 -0.31 11.68 8.55
N GLY A 164 -0.16 12.99 8.48
CA GLY A 164 1.14 13.64 8.48
C GLY A 164 1.98 13.47 9.73
N THR A 165 1.33 13.22 10.89
CA THR A 165 1.95 13.00 12.21
C THR A 165 1.24 11.90 12.99
N ASP A 166 1.93 11.33 13.99
CA ASP A 166 1.36 10.32 14.90
C ASP A 166 0.20 10.86 15.74
N GLU A 167 0.28 12.14 16.17
CA GLU A 167 -0.78 12.80 16.93
C GLU A 167 -2.08 12.89 16.12
N LEU A 168 -1.98 13.26 14.83
CA LEU A 168 -3.13 13.29 13.93
C LEU A 168 -3.73 11.90 13.71
N CYS A 169 -2.89 10.86 13.63
CA CYS A 169 -3.39 9.49 13.56
C CYS A 169 -4.18 9.12 14.82
N LEU A 170 -3.61 9.41 16.00
CA LEU A 170 -4.24 9.10 17.28
C LEU A 170 -5.57 9.84 17.48
N GLU A 171 -5.61 11.14 17.21
CA GLU A 171 -6.81 11.97 17.32
C GLU A 171 -7.98 11.47 16.45
N ASN A 172 -7.67 10.93 15.27
CA ASN A 172 -8.68 10.58 14.28
C ASN A 172 -9.04 9.08 14.24
N VAL A 173 -8.25 8.20 14.86
CA VAL A 173 -8.57 6.77 14.91
C VAL A 173 -9.54 6.40 16.03
N ASP A 174 -9.60 7.22 17.08
CA ASP A 174 -10.44 7.03 18.27
C ASP A 174 -11.73 7.90 18.20
N HIS A 175 -11.94 8.66 17.12
CA HIS A 175 -13.15 9.46 16.85
C HIS A 175 -14.31 8.55 16.43
#